data_93316979551ea9ceb1637e127ae4fa5f
#
_entry.id   93316979551ea9ceb1637e127ae4fa5f
#
_cell.length_a   1.000
_cell.length_b   1.000
_cell.length_c   1.000
_cell.angle_alpha   90.00
_cell.angle_beta   90.00
_cell.angle_gamma   90.00
#
_symmetry.space_group_name_H-M   'P 1'
#
loop_
_entity.id
_entity.type
_entity.pdbx_description
1 polymer ?
#
loop_
_entity_poly.entity_id
_entity_poly.type
_entity_poly.pdbx_seq_one_letter_code
_entity_poly.pdbx_strand_id
1 'polypeptide(L)'
;TYIVDGFRSTPELSFALRELGCAAGIVVSASHNPPADNGFKAYWSDGGQLVPPHDKGVLDAAADIENIASCDYQQAVADGQIVIIDDEIDQKYIAAVVAEAEGDVRDLKIVYSPLHGAGQRNTLPVLEAAGFAVDTVEAQMVPDGNFPTVQGGKPNPEEKSANDMAVDQMLSTEADIAITNDPDADRIGVIVRQGSEAVYLNGN
;
A
#
# COMPACT_ATOMS: atom_id res chain seq x y z
N THR A 1 5.97 1.41 -21.72
CA THR A 1 5.55 0.86 -20.42
C THR A 1 6.16 1.70 -19.32
N TYR A 2 5.37 2.08 -18.32
CA TYR A 2 5.86 2.70 -17.08
C TYR A 2 6.05 1.63 -16.02
N ILE A 3 7.14 1.69 -15.26
CA ILE A 3 7.44 0.78 -14.15
C ILE A 3 7.92 1.63 -12.98
N VAL A 4 7.40 1.39 -11.79
CA VAL A 4 7.85 2.10 -10.58
C VAL A 4 9.19 1.55 -10.09
N ASP A 5 10.02 2.42 -9.53
CA ASP A 5 11.25 2.02 -8.85
C ASP A 5 10.93 1.55 -7.43
N GLY A 6 10.95 0.24 -7.24
CA GLY A 6 10.63 -0.42 -5.97
C GLY A 6 9.13 -0.64 -5.74
N PHE A 7 8.71 -0.66 -4.46
CA PHE A 7 7.33 -0.95 -4.08
C PHE A 7 6.50 0.31 -3.97
N ARG A 8 5.26 0.26 -4.47
CA ARG A 8 4.25 1.29 -4.30
C ARG A 8 2.92 0.66 -3.89
N SER A 9 2.04 1.47 -3.34
CA SER A 9 0.71 1.02 -2.94
C SER A 9 -0.22 0.80 -4.12
N THR A 10 -1.23 -0.04 -3.91
CA THR A 10 -2.31 -0.25 -4.86
C THR A 10 -3.09 1.05 -5.19
N PRO A 11 -3.45 1.91 -4.21
CA PRO A 11 -4.09 3.19 -4.51
C PRO A 11 -3.21 4.13 -5.34
N GLU A 12 -1.90 4.11 -5.13
CA GLU A 12 -0.97 4.93 -5.90
C GLU A 12 -0.86 4.48 -7.36
N LEU A 13 -0.93 3.17 -7.65
CA LEU A 13 -1.05 2.71 -9.02
C LEU A 13 -2.28 3.29 -9.71
N SER A 14 -3.44 3.23 -9.05
CA SER A 14 -4.70 3.81 -9.58
C SER A 14 -4.57 5.29 -9.90
N PHE A 15 -3.87 6.04 -9.06
CA PHE A 15 -3.55 7.45 -9.29
C PHE A 15 -2.58 7.63 -10.45
N ALA A 16 -1.43 6.94 -10.43
CA ALA A 16 -0.37 7.04 -11.45
C ALA A 16 -0.89 6.71 -12.86
N LEU A 17 -1.75 5.71 -12.96
CA LEU A 17 -2.36 5.28 -14.21
C LEU A 17 -3.17 6.40 -14.86
N ARG A 18 -3.96 7.13 -14.08
CA ARG A 18 -4.75 8.29 -14.54
C ARG A 18 -3.87 9.50 -14.82
N GLU A 19 -2.92 9.79 -13.94
CA GLU A 19 -1.98 10.91 -14.08
C GLU A 19 -1.12 10.80 -15.34
N LEU A 20 -0.66 9.59 -15.67
CA LEU A 20 0.17 9.30 -16.83
C LEU A 20 -0.65 8.99 -18.10
N GLY A 21 -1.98 8.97 -18.04
CA GLY A 21 -2.85 8.64 -19.17
C GLY A 21 -2.64 7.22 -19.71
N CYS A 22 -2.35 6.26 -18.85
CA CYS A 22 -2.13 4.87 -19.25
C CYS A 22 -3.43 4.19 -19.68
N ALA A 23 -3.34 3.23 -20.60
CA ALA A 23 -4.50 2.44 -21.07
C ALA A 23 -4.93 1.37 -20.04
N ALA A 24 -3.98 0.85 -19.27
CA ALA A 24 -4.19 -0.16 -18.24
C ALA A 24 -3.04 -0.14 -17.21
N GLY A 25 -3.26 -0.75 -16.05
CA GLY A 25 -2.24 -0.92 -15.03
C GLY A 25 -2.29 -2.29 -14.38
N ILE A 26 -1.17 -2.73 -13.80
CA ILE A 26 -1.05 -4.00 -13.09
C ILE A 26 -0.30 -3.77 -11.78
N VAL A 27 -0.84 -4.33 -10.69
CA VAL A 27 -0.16 -4.52 -9.41
C VAL A 27 0.10 -6.00 -9.21
N VAL A 28 1.34 -6.38 -8.91
CA VAL A 28 1.68 -7.74 -8.48
C VAL A 28 1.66 -7.75 -6.95
N SER A 29 0.62 -8.33 -6.38
CA SER A 29 0.40 -8.38 -4.93
C SER A 29 -0.58 -9.48 -4.56
N ALA A 30 -0.28 -10.19 -3.47
CA ALA A 30 -1.22 -11.05 -2.79
C ALA A 30 -1.91 -10.35 -1.60
N SER A 31 -1.75 -9.00 -1.49
CA SER A 31 -2.29 -8.18 -0.41
C SER A 31 -1.85 -8.72 0.96
N HIS A 32 -2.78 -9.04 1.85
CA HIS A 32 -2.57 -9.53 3.21
C HIS A 32 -2.54 -11.07 3.33
N ASN A 33 -2.46 -11.78 2.21
CA ASN A 33 -2.38 -13.24 2.21
C ASN A 33 -1.02 -13.73 2.76
N PRO A 34 -0.91 -15.03 3.15
CA PRO A 34 0.35 -15.59 3.60
C PRO A 34 1.47 -15.49 2.55
N PRO A 35 2.76 -15.52 2.98
CA PRO A 35 3.93 -15.35 2.09
C PRO A 35 3.99 -16.29 0.89
N ALA A 36 3.36 -17.46 0.99
CA ALA A 36 3.33 -18.45 -0.09
C ALA A 36 2.39 -18.08 -1.25
N ASP A 37 1.48 -17.14 -1.02
CA ASP A 37 0.52 -16.72 -2.02
C ASP A 37 1.10 -15.65 -2.94
N ASN A 38 0.60 -15.60 -4.16
CA ASN A 38 0.90 -14.58 -5.13
C ASN A 38 -0.39 -14.17 -5.87
N GLY A 39 -0.33 -13.05 -6.60
CA GLY A 39 -1.46 -12.57 -7.38
C GLY A 39 -1.13 -11.33 -8.18
N PHE A 40 -2.06 -10.92 -9.01
CA PHE A 40 -2.02 -9.63 -9.65
C PHE A 40 -3.43 -9.02 -9.72
N LYS A 41 -3.47 -7.70 -9.68
CA LYS A 41 -4.68 -6.89 -9.86
C LYS A 41 -4.52 -6.10 -11.14
N ALA A 42 -5.49 -6.19 -12.07
CA ALA A 42 -5.50 -5.42 -13.31
C ALA A 42 -6.48 -4.25 -13.23
N TYR A 43 -6.12 -3.13 -13.84
CA TYR A 43 -6.84 -1.85 -13.79
C TYR A 43 -7.07 -1.30 -15.19
N TRP A 44 -8.22 -0.65 -15.40
CA TRP A 44 -8.51 0.13 -16.60
C TRP A 44 -7.96 1.56 -16.52
N SER A 45 -8.03 2.26 -17.65
CA SER A 45 -7.57 3.65 -17.80
C SER A 45 -8.24 4.66 -16.86
N ASP A 46 -9.39 4.36 -16.31
CA ASP A 46 -10.10 5.17 -15.31
C ASP A 46 -9.56 5.02 -13.89
N GLY A 47 -8.59 4.10 -13.68
CA GLY A 47 -8.04 3.78 -12.37
C GLY A 47 -8.85 2.75 -11.58
N GLY A 48 -9.93 2.23 -12.14
CA GLY A 48 -10.73 1.17 -11.53
C GLY A 48 -10.13 -0.22 -11.73
N GLN A 49 -10.16 -1.06 -10.68
CA GLN A 49 -9.80 -2.46 -10.81
C GLN A 49 -10.82 -3.18 -11.71
N LEU A 50 -10.34 -4.08 -12.57
CA LEU A 50 -11.21 -4.87 -13.44
C LEU A 50 -12.17 -5.72 -12.62
N VAL A 51 -13.43 -5.67 -13.05
CA VAL A 51 -14.53 -6.46 -12.48
C VAL A 51 -15.17 -7.32 -13.58
N PRO A 52 -16.00 -8.32 -13.23
CA PRO A 52 -16.72 -9.13 -14.22
C PRO A 52 -17.47 -8.28 -15.27
N PRO A 53 -17.44 -8.66 -16.56
CA PRO A 53 -16.82 -9.88 -17.12
C PRO A 53 -15.34 -9.72 -17.53
N HIS A 54 -14.75 -8.54 -17.38
CA HIS A 54 -13.44 -8.20 -17.94
C HIS A 54 -12.26 -8.88 -17.22
N ASP A 55 -12.34 -9.04 -15.92
CA ASP A 55 -11.38 -9.78 -15.10
C ASP A 55 -11.23 -11.22 -15.59
N LYS A 56 -12.36 -11.91 -15.84
CA LYS A 56 -12.36 -13.25 -16.41
C LYS A 56 -11.73 -13.27 -17.81
N GLY A 57 -12.02 -12.27 -18.65
CA GLY A 57 -11.45 -12.17 -19.99
C GLY A 57 -9.91 -12.07 -19.96
N VAL A 58 -9.34 -11.36 -19.01
CA VAL A 58 -7.88 -11.28 -18.81
C VAL A 58 -7.31 -12.62 -18.36
N LEU A 59 -7.97 -13.30 -17.40
CA LEU A 59 -7.54 -14.62 -16.93
C LEU A 59 -7.61 -15.67 -18.04
N ASP A 60 -8.68 -15.71 -18.82
CA ASP A 60 -8.84 -16.63 -19.95
C ASP A 60 -7.74 -16.38 -21.00
N ALA A 61 -7.49 -15.11 -21.36
CA ALA A 61 -6.42 -14.74 -22.29
C ALA A 61 -5.03 -15.14 -21.77
N ALA A 62 -4.77 -14.98 -20.47
CA ALA A 62 -3.50 -15.39 -19.86
C ALA A 62 -3.31 -16.92 -19.88
N ALA A 63 -4.40 -17.68 -19.69
CA ALA A 63 -4.36 -19.15 -19.73
C ALA A 63 -4.09 -19.70 -21.15
N ASP A 64 -4.45 -18.96 -22.18
CA ASP A 64 -4.25 -19.34 -23.60
C ASP A 64 -2.84 -19.00 -24.13
N ILE A 65 -1.98 -18.33 -23.33
CA ILE A 65 -0.62 -17.98 -23.74
C ILE A 65 0.28 -19.22 -23.76
N GLU A 66 0.66 -19.66 -24.94
CA GLU A 66 1.62 -20.77 -25.12
C GLU A 66 3.08 -20.29 -25.05
N ASN A 67 3.36 -19.07 -25.51
CA ASN A 67 4.70 -18.50 -25.55
C ASN A 67 4.73 -17.11 -24.88
N ILE A 68 5.53 -16.98 -23.84
CA ILE A 68 5.73 -15.70 -23.16
C ILE A 68 6.77 -14.90 -23.94
N ALA A 69 6.34 -13.77 -24.52
CA ALA A 69 7.27 -12.83 -25.15
C ALA A 69 8.13 -12.16 -24.07
N SER A 70 9.43 -12.04 -24.33
CA SER A 70 10.37 -11.36 -23.44
C SER A 70 11.24 -10.40 -24.22
N CYS A 71 11.79 -9.41 -23.53
CA CYS A 71 12.78 -8.49 -24.06
C CYS A 71 13.93 -8.33 -23.05
N ASP A 72 15.07 -7.82 -23.54
CA ASP A 72 16.13 -7.38 -22.64
C ASP A 72 15.67 -6.12 -21.91
N TYR A 73 15.63 -6.18 -20.58
CA TYR A 73 15.17 -5.07 -19.75
C TYR A 73 16.03 -3.82 -19.88
N GLN A 74 17.34 -3.98 -19.86
CA GLN A 74 18.29 -2.88 -19.94
C GLN A 74 18.18 -2.16 -21.31
N GLN A 75 18.07 -2.94 -22.37
CA GLN A 75 17.89 -2.41 -23.72
C GLN A 75 16.54 -1.70 -23.86
N ALA A 76 15.46 -2.27 -23.31
CA ALA A 76 14.14 -1.65 -23.36
C ALA A 76 14.07 -0.32 -22.60
N VAL A 77 14.80 -0.19 -21.49
CA VAL A 77 14.98 1.09 -20.79
C VAL A 77 15.79 2.07 -21.64
N ALA A 78 16.91 1.64 -22.20
CA ALA A 78 17.76 2.49 -23.05
C ALA A 78 17.02 3.01 -24.29
N ASP A 79 16.15 2.19 -24.87
CA ASP A 79 15.32 2.54 -26.04
C ASP A 79 14.06 3.37 -25.68
N GLY A 80 13.81 3.64 -24.39
CA GLY A 80 12.64 4.37 -23.92
C GLY A 80 11.31 3.57 -24.01
N GLN A 81 11.37 2.27 -24.25
CA GLN A 81 10.19 1.39 -24.22
C GLN A 81 9.71 1.14 -22.79
N ILE A 82 10.65 1.19 -21.84
CA ILE A 82 10.39 1.21 -20.41
C ILE A 82 10.83 2.54 -19.85
N VAL A 83 9.94 3.20 -19.15
CA VAL A 83 10.18 4.46 -18.41
C VAL A 83 10.08 4.15 -16.93
N ILE A 84 11.14 4.37 -16.19
CA ILE A 84 11.12 4.20 -14.74
C ILE A 84 10.46 5.43 -14.12
N ILE A 85 9.44 5.19 -13.31
CA ILE A 85 8.77 6.22 -12.52
C ILE A 85 9.49 6.31 -11.18
N ASP A 86 9.89 7.50 -10.84
CA ASP A 86 10.54 7.86 -9.57
C ASP A 86 9.61 8.67 -8.65
N ASP A 87 10.21 9.44 -7.75
CA ASP A 87 9.52 10.22 -6.72
C ASP A 87 8.57 11.31 -7.27
N GLU A 88 8.57 11.65 -8.57
CA GLU A 88 7.67 12.68 -9.10
C GLU A 88 6.19 12.30 -8.95
N ILE A 89 5.87 11.05 -9.23
CA ILE A 89 4.49 10.55 -9.08
C ILE A 89 4.14 10.40 -7.59
N ASP A 90 5.09 9.94 -6.76
CA ASP A 90 4.91 9.86 -5.31
C ASP A 90 4.51 11.23 -4.73
N GLN A 91 5.23 12.30 -5.11
CA GLN A 91 4.94 13.66 -4.64
C GLN A 91 3.55 14.15 -5.10
N LYS A 92 3.17 13.88 -6.34
CA LYS A 92 1.84 14.24 -6.84
C LYS A 92 0.74 13.47 -6.10
N TYR A 93 0.96 12.18 -5.84
CA TYR A 93 0.02 11.35 -5.06
C TYR A 93 -0.13 11.88 -3.62
N ILE A 94 0.99 12.11 -2.93
CA ILE A 94 0.98 12.66 -1.57
C ILE A 94 0.24 13.99 -1.53
N ALA A 95 0.55 14.91 -2.45
CA ALA A 95 -0.11 16.20 -2.52
C ALA A 95 -1.62 16.08 -2.76
N ALA A 96 -2.05 15.18 -3.64
CA ALA A 96 -3.46 14.94 -3.93
C ALA A 96 -4.20 14.39 -2.70
N VAL A 97 -3.61 13.45 -1.97
CA VAL A 97 -4.22 12.88 -0.75
C VAL A 97 -4.27 13.91 0.38
N VAL A 98 -3.20 14.68 0.58
CA VAL A 98 -3.16 15.75 1.59
C VAL A 98 -4.22 16.82 1.31
N ALA A 99 -4.51 17.11 0.04
CA ALA A 99 -5.54 18.07 -0.33
C ALA A 99 -6.97 17.64 0.07
N GLU A 100 -7.20 16.36 0.30
CA GLU A 100 -8.48 15.82 0.80
C GLU A 100 -8.63 15.95 2.33
N ALA A 101 -7.58 16.42 3.03
CA ALA A 101 -7.63 16.54 4.49
C ALA A 101 -8.65 17.61 4.93
N GLU A 102 -9.56 17.22 5.80
CA GLU A 102 -10.56 18.10 6.39
C GLU A 102 -10.12 18.59 7.77
N GLY A 103 -10.44 19.85 8.09
CA GLY A 103 -10.18 20.48 9.39
C GLY A 103 -8.70 20.76 9.63
N ASP A 104 -8.42 21.45 10.76
CA ASP A 104 -7.10 21.96 11.10
C ASP A 104 -6.48 21.29 12.35
N VAL A 105 -7.17 20.32 12.95
CA VAL A 105 -6.68 19.60 14.14
C VAL A 105 -5.54 18.67 13.75
N ARG A 106 -4.36 18.85 14.39
CA ARG A 106 -3.14 18.08 14.10
C ARG A 106 -2.40 17.64 15.37
N ASP A 107 -3.04 17.76 16.52
CA ASP A 107 -2.44 17.47 17.85
C ASP A 107 -2.53 15.99 18.26
N LEU A 108 -3.00 15.12 17.35
CA LEU A 108 -2.99 13.67 17.56
C LEU A 108 -1.57 13.10 17.42
N LYS A 109 -1.19 12.27 18.38
CA LYS A 109 0.01 11.43 18.31
C LYS A 109 -0.36 10.08 17.66
N ILE A 110 0.27 9.80 16.56
CA ILE A 110 -0.02 8.60 15.76
C ILE A 110 1.14 7.61 15.87
N VAL A 111 0.85 6.34 16.15
CA VAL A 111 1.77 5.22 15.89
C VAL A 111 1.40 4.62 14.54
N TYR A 112 2.37 4.41 13.66
CA TYR A 112 2.15 3.89 12.33
C TYR A 112 2.96 2.62 12.03
N SER A 113 2.32 1.63 11.41
CA SER A 113 2.98 0.46 10.84
C SER A 113 2.45 0.12 9.45
N PRO A 114 3.33 -0.08 8.43
CA PRO A 114 2.97 -0.61 7.13
C PRO A 114 2.91 -2.15 7.10
N LEU A 115 3.03 -2.84 8.22
CA LEU A 115 3.11 -4.31 8.32
C LEU A 115 4.10 -4.92 7.30
N HIS A 116 5.31 -4.36 7.21
CA HIS A 116 6.36 -4.72 6.23
C HIS A 116 6.01 -4.42 4.76
N GLY A 117 5.03 -3.56 4.51
CA GLY A 117 4.52 -3.28 3.18
C GLY A 117 4.93 -1.92 2.59
N ALA A 118 4.26 -1.56 1.50
CA ALA A 118 4.54 -0.36 0.71
C ALA A 118 4.09 0.96 1.37
N GLY A 119 3.24 0.91 2.41
CA GLY A 119 2.67 2.09 3.07
C GLY A 119 3.72 3.05 3.65
N GLN A 120 4.95 2.61 3.90
CA GLN A 120 6.05 3.48 4.29
C GLN A 120 6.39 4.56 3.25
N ARG A 121 6.11 4.32 1.95
CA ARG A 121 6.42 5.26 0.87
C ARG A 121 5.27 6.19 0.51
N ASN A 122 4.08 5.93 0.98
CA ASN A 122 2.92 6.78 0.69
C ASN A 122 2.13 7.17 1.93
N THR A 123 1.65 6.23 2.76
CA THR A 123 0.83 6.55 3.94
C THR A 123 1.60 7.36 4.97
N LEU A 124 2.83 6.94 5.31
CA LEU A 124 3.67 7.69 6.24
C LEU A 124 3.95 9.12 5.74
N PRO A 125 4.47 9.34 4.53
CA PRO A 125 4.68 10.69 4.01
C PRO A 125 3.40 11.54 3.92
N VAL A 126 2.25 10.94 3.64
CA VAL A 126 0.95 11.64 3.65
C VAL A 126 0.61 12.14 5.05
N LEU A 127 0.73 11.31 6.08
CA LEU A 127 0.46 11.69 7.46
C LEU A 127 1.40 12.82 7.93
N GLU A 128 2.69 12.72 7.62
CA GLU A 128 3.69 13.74 7.95
C GLU A 128 3.43 15.04 7.19
N ALA A 129 3.16 14.99 5.89
CA ALA A 129 2.83 16.15 5.06
C ALA A 129 1.51 16.81 5.45
N ALA A 130 0.56 16.04 5.98
CA ALA A 130 -0.65 16.56 6.58
C ALA A 130 -0.42 17.23 7.95
N GLY A 131 0.79 17.14 8.50
CA GLY A 131 1.21 17.84 9.74
C GLY A 131 1.03 17.06 11.04
N PHE A 132 0.84 15.73 10.96
CA PHE A 132 0.75 14.89 12.15
C PHE A 132 2.14 14.50 12.70
N ALA A 133 2.24 14.33 14.01
CA ALA A 133 3.38 13.70 14.66
C ALA A 133 3.19 12.18 14.59
N VAL A 134 4.10 11.48 13.88
CA VAL A 134 4.00 10.04 13.64
C VAL A 134 5.22 9.33 14.21
N ASP A 135 4.99 8.38 15.12
CA ASP A 135 5.98 7.43 15.60
C ASP A 135 5.83 6.11 14.80
N THR A 136 6.90 5.60 14.24
CA THR A 136 6.85 4.37 13.44
C THR A 136 7.18 3.13 14.26
N VAL A 137 6.57 2.01 13.90
CA VAL A 137 6.97 0.68 14.40
C VAL A 137 8.17 0.23 13.58
N GLU A 138 9.38 0.65 14.00
CA GLU A 138 10.64 0.49 13.25
C GLU A 138 10.88 -0.93 12.72
N ALA A 139 10.55 -1.96 13.52
CA ALA A 139 10.75 -3.36 13.14
C ALA A 139 9.87 -3.78 11.94
N GLN A 140 8.82 -3.01 11.63
CA GLN A 140 7.87 -3.28 10.54
C GLN A 140 8.01 -2.33 9.36
N MET A 141 8.93 -1.35 9.44
CA MET A 141 9.15 -0.37 8.38
C MET A 141 9.92 -0.94 7.17
N VAL A 142 10.68 -2.01 7.35
CA VAL A 142 11.41 -2.64 6.25
C VAL A 142 10.49 -3.59 5.49
N PRO A 143 10.31 -3.42 4.16
CA PRO A 143 9.54 -4.34 3.35
C PRO A 143 10.11 -5.76 3.39
N ASP A 144 9.29 -6.72 3.80
CA ASP A 144 9.67 -8.13 3.85
C ASP A 144 8.44 -9.01 3.62
N GLY A 145 8.41 -9.72 2.50
CA GLY A 145 7.32 -10.62 2.12
C GLY A 145 7.15 -11.86 3.02
N ASN A 146 8.06 -12.09 3.98
CA ASN A 146 7.89 -13.13 4.99
C ASN A 146 7.15 -12.63 6.24
N PHE A 147 6.95 -11.31 6.37
CA PHE A 147 6.24 -10.68 7.50
C PHE A 147 6.73 -11.16 8.87
N PRO A 148 8.04 -11.08 9.17
CA PRO A 148 8.69 -11.81 10.26
C PRO A 148 8.18 -11.43 11.66
N THR A 149 7.60 -10.24 11.82
CA THR A 149 7.07 -9.76 13.11
C THR A 149 5.56 -9.87 13.21
N VAL A 150 4.88 -10.34 12.15
CA VAL A 150 3.43 -10.50 12.15
C VAL A 150 3.07 -11.93 12.56
N GLN A 151 2.33 -12.07 13.64
CA GLN A 151 1.95 -13.38 14.16
C GLN A 151 1.16 -14.18 13.11
N GLY A 152 1.64 -15.38 12.80
CA GLY A 152 1.02 -16.25 11.79
C GLY A 152 1.28 -15.85 10.35
N GLY A 153 2.13 -14.82 10.08
CA GLY A 153 2.48 -14.38 8.74
C GLY A 153 1.31 -13.84 7.90
N LYS A 154 0.28 -13.32 8.56
CA LYS A 154 -0.89 -12.71 7.90
C LYS A 154 -0.97 -11.23 8.23
N PRO A 155 -0.44 -10.35 7.38
CA PRO A 155 -0.40 -8.91 7.62
C PRO A 155 -1.76 -8.24 7.30
N ASN A 156 -2.83 -8.73 7.93
CA ASN A 156 -4.18 -8.19 7.77
C ASN A 156 -4.49 -7.19 8.90
N PRO A 157 -4.63 -5.89 8.63
CA PRO A 157 -4.90 -4.88 9.64
C PRO A 157 -6.26 -5.05 10.36
N GLU A 158 -7.16 -5.88 9.84
CA GLU A 158 -8.40 -6.24 10.52
C GLU A 158 -8.21 -7.29 11.62
N GLU A 159 -7.09 -8.03 11.60
CA GLU A 159 -6.77 -9.03 12.62
C GLU A 159 -5.99 -8.40 13.78
N LYS A 160 -6.45 -8.60 15.00
CA LYS A 160 -5.81 -8.02 16.21
C LYS A 160 -4.35 -8.41 16.32
N SER A 161 -4.01 -9.66 16.05
CA SER A 161 -2.64 -10.18 16.12
C SER A 161 -1.66 -9.53 15.14
N ALA A 162 -2.14 -8.98 14.04
CA ALA A 162 -1.28 -8.23 13.12
C ALA A 162 -0.90 -6.86 13.69
N ASN A 163 -1.72 -6.31 14.58
CA ASN A 163 -1.56 -4.97 15.14
C ASN A 163 -0.85 -4.94 16.50
N ASP A 164 -0.45 -6.09 17.06
CA ASP A 164 0.06 -6.20 18.42
C ASP A 164 1.22 -5.22 18.69
N MET A 165 2.21 -5.12 17.80
CA MET A 165 3.36 -4.21 17.98
C MET A 165 2.94 -2.74 17.95
N ALA A 166 2.03 -2.37 17.05
CA ALA A 166 1.55 -0.99 16.97
C ALA A 166 0.71 -0.61 18.20
N VAL A 167 -0.09 -1.55 18.71
CA VAL A 167 -0.87 -1.37 19.95
C VAL A 167 0.03 -1.25 21.15
N ASP A 168 1.03 -2.13 21.30
CA ASP A 168 1.97 -2.10 22.43
C ASP A 168 2.75 -0.77 22.44
N GLN A 169 3.20 -0.30 21.27
CA GLN A 169 3.88 0.99 21.16
C GLN A 169 2.92 2.14 21.47
N MET A 170 1.71 2.15 20.93
CA MET A 170 0.69 3.17 21.22
C MET A 170 0.41 3.28 22.73
N LEU A 171 0.21 2.17 23.41
CA LEU A 171 -0.07 2.16 24.85
C LEU A 171 1.15 2.59 25.67
N SER A 172 2.36 2.15 25.31
CA SER A 172 3.59 2.48 26.05
C SER A 172 4.05 3.93 25.87
N THR A 173 3.79 4.54 24.71
CA THR A 173 4.14 5.94 24.40
C THR A 173 3.00 6.92 24.69
N GLU A 174 1.86 6.41 25.15
CA GLU A 174 0.63 7.19 25.33
C GLU A 174 0.19 7.93 24.07
N ALA A 175 0.44 7.33 22.88
CA ALA A 175 -0.08 7.87 21.63
C ALA A 175 -1.61 7.72 21.57
N ASP A 176 -2.28 8.58 20.82
CA ASP A 176 -3.74 8.63 20.78
C ASP A 176 -4.35 7.54 19.91
N ILE A 177 -3.70 7.25 18.78
CA ILE A 177 -4.15 6.22 17.84
C ILE A 177 -2.96 5.43 17.28
N ALA A 178 -3.24 4.19 16.86
CA ALA A 178 -2.38 3.44 15.98
C ALA A 178 -3.07 3.24 14.61
N ILE A 179 -2.30 3.39 13.55
CA ILE A 179 -2.72 3.17 12.16
C ILE A 179 -1.83 2.10 11.55
N THR A 180 -2.44 1.10 10.92
CA THR A 180 -1.72 0.05 10.19
C THR A 180 -2.28 -0.11 8.80
N ASN A 181 -1.42 -0.48 7.84
CA ASN A 181 -1.83 -0.88 6.49
C ASN A 181 -1.44 -2.33 6.22
N ASP A 182 -2.18 -2.98 5.33
CA ASP A 182 -1.71 -4.21 4.72
C ASP A 182 -0.56 -3.94 3.71
N PRO A 183 0.15 -4.98 3.22
CA PRO A 183 1.37 -4.77 2.45
C PRO A 183 1.25 -3.93 1.19
N ASP A 184 0.11 -3.94 0.51
CA ASP A 184 -0.12 -3.09 -0.67
C ASP A 184 -0.95 -1.83 -0.36
N ALA A 185 -1.16 -1.56 0.95
CA ALA A 185 -1.71 -0.36 1.52
C ALA A 185 -3.07 0.08 0.92
N ASP A 186 -3.90 -0.90 0.54
CA ASP A 186 -5.28 -0.64 0.13
C ASP A 186 -6.29 -0.85 1.26
N ARG A 187 -5.81 -1.30 2.44
CA ARG A 187 -6.58 -1.43 3.68
C ARG A 187 -5.95 -0.64 4.82
N ILE A 188 -6.77 -0.30 5.79
CA ILE A 188 -6.36 0.41 7.00
C ILE A 188 -6.94 -0.26 8.24
N GLY A 189 -6.12 -0.42 9.26
CA GLY A 189 -6.53 -0.68 10.62
C GLY A 189 -6.37 0.58 11.45
N VAL A 190 -7.38 0.92 12.24
CA VAL A 190 -7.34 2.06 13.15
C VAL A 190 -7.68 1.59 14.55
N ILE A 191 -6.77 1.87 15.48
CA ILE A 191 -6.91 1.52 16.88
C ILE A 191 -6.79 2.80 17.72
N VAL A 192 -7.76 3.04 18.57
CA VAL A 192 -7.81 4.23 19.43
C VAL A 192 -7.47 3.84 20.87
N ARG A 193 -6.61 4.63 21.53
CA ARG A 193 -6.33 4.47 22.94
C ARG A 193 -7.47 5.07 23.77
N GLN A 194 -8.05 4.25 24.64
CA GLN A 194 -9.06 4.67 25.61
C GLN A 194 -8.57 4.35 27.03
N GLY A 195 -7.91 5.31 27.66
CA GLY A 195 -7.20 5.08 28.93
C GLY A 195 -6.03 4.11 28.74
N SER A 196 -6.08 2.96 29.37
CA SER A 196 -5.10 1.87 29.23
C SER A 196 -5.51 0.78 28.23
N GLU A 197 -6.63 0.96 27.53
CA GLU A 197 -7.18 -0.04 26.61
C GLU A 197 -7.04 0.40 25.14
N ALA A 198 -6.93 -0.58 24.26
CA ALA A 198 -6.93 -0.40 22.82
C ALA A 198 -8.32 -0.75 22.24
N VAL A 199 -8.96 0.19 21.58
CA VAL A 199 -10.27 0.03 20.94
C VAL A 199 -10.08 -0.02 19.42
N TYR A 200 -10.39 -1.15 18.82
CA TYR A 200 -10.31 -1.36 17.39
C TYR A 200 -11.55 -0.76 16.70
N LEU A 201 -11.33 0.12 15.74
CA LEU A 201 -12.40 0.63 14.90
C LEU A 201 -12.65 -0.35 13.75
N ASN A 202 -13.91 -0.73 13.57
CA ASN A 202 -14.32 -1.55 12.44
C ASN A 202 -14.70 -0.63 11.28
N GLY A 203 -14.34 -1.00 10.05
CA GLY A 203 -14.67 -0.27 8.83
C GLY A 203 -16.15 -0.33 8.41
N ASN A 204 -16.99 -1.09 9.13
CA ASN A 204 -18.43 -1.22 8.87
C ASN A 204 -19.26 -0.31 9.77
#